data_30ef2ee7e1c50e9d4b0d6f0eedc3011a
#
_entry.id   30ef2ee7e1c50e9d4b0d6f0eedc3011a
#
_cell.length_a   1.000
_cell.length_b   1.000
_cell.length_c   1.000
_cell.angle_alpha   90.00
_cell.angle_beta   90.00
_cell.angle_gamma   90.00
#
_symmetry.space_group_name_H-M   'P 1'
#
loop_
_entity.id
_entity.type
_entity.pdbx_description
1 polymer ?
#
loop_
_entity_poly.entity_id
_entity_poly.type
_entity_poly.pdbx_seq_one_letter_code
_entity_poly.pdbx_strand_id
1 'polypeptide(L)'
;TDDMLFYNDMDVETWQPFGVCTDVLTGTSRRLEGTVYMVSPDGAKVASPCLLRTGLTQGGYGVLAPPERVPTNSGAAEDDGIYVTDTASGSCELLVSLAEIIDAVVPPGQRDKYRDGNFYA
;
A
#
# COMPACT_ATOMS: atom_id res chain seq x y z
N THR A 1 6.60 -18.01 4.00
CA THR A 1 6.87 -19.30 4.65
C THR A 1 5.57 -20.03 4.92
N ASP A 2 5.63 -21.34 4.98
CA ASP A 2 4.44 -22.20 5.05
C ASP A 2 3.64 -22.04 6.34
N ASP A 3 4.28 -21.54 7.40
CA ASP A 3 3.68 -21.43 8.74
C ASP A 3 3.23 -20.01 9.09
N MET A 4 3.34 -19.09 8.16
CA MET A 4 2.98 -17.68 8.39
C MET A 4 1.70 -17.32 7.65
N LEU A 5 0.78 -16.69 8.37
CA LEU A 5 -0.43 -16.10 7.81
C LEU A 5 -0.30 -14.58 7.77
N PHE A 6 -0.59 -13.99 6.63
CA PHE A 6 -0.56 -12.54 6.44
C PHE A 6 -1.97 -12.04 6.15
N TYR A 7 -2.39 -11.00 6.83
CA TYR A 7 -3.70 -10.38 6.60
C TYR A 7 -3.68 -8.91 7.00
N ASN A 8 -4.72 -8.19 6.66
CA ASN A 8 -4.88 -6.79 7.02
C ASN A 8 -5.92 -6.64 8.11
N ASP A 9 -5.70 -5.65 8.95
CA ASP A 9 -6.64 -5.20 9.96
C ASP A 9 -6.69 -3.68 9.94
N MET A 10 -7.59 -3.10 10.71
CA MET A 10 -7.79 -1.66 10.74
C MET A 10 -7.93 -1.16 12.16
N ASP A 11 -7.22 -0.07 12.46
CA ASP A 11 -7.49 0.71 13.66
C ASP A 11 -8.78 1.52 13.43
N VAL A 12 -9.84 1.13 14.12
CA VAL A 12 -11.18 1.73 13.92
C VAL A 12 -11.33 3.13 14.49
N GLU A 13 -10.39 3.57 15.31
CA GLU A 13 -10.39 4.94 15.83
C GLU A 13 -9.76 5.92 14.86
N THR A 14 -8.67 5.51 14.21
CA THR A 14 -7.91 6.35 13.28
C THR A 14 -8.22 6.07 11.81
N TRP A 15 -8.88 4.95 11.50
CA TRP A 15 -9.12 4.43 10.15
C TRP A 15 -7.82 4.15 9.39
N GLN A 16 -6.77 3.73 10.13
CA GLN A 16 -5.50 3.35 9.52
C GLN A 16 -5.43 1.83 9.35
N PRO A 17 -5.36 1.33 8.11
CA PRO A 17 -5.14 -0.09 7.86
C PRO A 17 -3.69 -0.44 8.11
N PHE A 18 -3.45 -1.66 8.56
CA PHE A 18 -2.12 -2.21 8.79
C PHE A 18 -2.10 -3.70 8.51
N GLY A 19 -0.92 -4.23 8.25
CA GLY A 19 -0.71 -5.65 8.08
C GLY A 19 -0.51 -6.36 9.41
N VAL A 20 -0.81 -7.65 9.41
CA VAL A 20 -0.55 -8.57 10.52
C VAL A 20 0.12 -9.82 9.97
N CYS A 21 1.13 -10.27 10.68
CA CYS A 21 1.84 -11.51 10.41
C CYS A 21 1.68 -12.44 11.61
N THR A 22 1.08 -13.60 11.41
CA THR A 22 0.80 -14.57 12.47
C THR A 22 1.52 -15.88 12.18
N ASP A 23 2.29 -16.35 13.14
CA ASP A 23 2.81 -17.73 13.15
C ASP A 23 1.67 -18.66 13.54
N VAL A 24 1.22 -19.52 12.62
CA VAL A 24 0.06 -20.38 12.86
C VAL A 24 0.37 -21.54 13.83
N LEU A 25 1.64 -21.89 14.02
CA LEU A 25 2.03 -22.95 14.93
C LEU A 25 2.04 -22.47 16.39
N THR A 26 2.51 -21.25 16.62
CA THR A 26 2.61 -20.68 17.98
C THR A 26 1.43 -19.76 18.33
N GLY A 27 0.68 -19.29 17.34
CA GLY A 27 -0.38 -18.31 17.51
C GLY A 27 0.14 -16.89 17.78
N THR A 28 1.45 -16.66 17.67
CA THR A 28 2.06 -15.35 17.90
C THR A 28 1.84 -14.45 16.71
N SER A 29 1.29 -13.25 16.95
CA SER A 29 1.03 -12.26 15.91
C SER A 29 1.91 -11.03 16.08
N ARG A 30 2.28 -10.41 14.95
CA ARG A 30 2.99 -9.13 14.92
C ARG A 30 2.27 -8.16 14.00
N ARG A 31 2.16 -6.91 14.45
CA ARG A 31 1.67 -5.82 13.62
C ARG A 31 2.78 -5.34 12.69
N LEU A 32 2.41 -5.09 11.43
CA LEU A 32 3.26 -4.46 10.43
C LEU A 32 2.80 -3.02 10.23
N GLU A 33 3.72 -2.10 9.94
CA GLU A 33 3.35 -0.71 9.68
C GLU A 33 2.55 -0.57 8.37
N GLY A 34 2.96 -1.30 7.32
CA GLY A 34 2.29 -1.29 6.03
C GLY A 34 1.24 -2.39 5.91
N THR A 35 0.37 -2.23 4.92
CA THR A 35 -0.62 -3.24 4.57
C THR A 35 -0.01 -4.34 3.71
N VAL A 36 -0.73 -5.46 3.60
CA VAL A 36 -0.35 -6.64 2.83
C VAL A 36 -1.23 -6.74 1.59
N TYR A 37 -0.62 -6.73 0.42
CA TYR A 37 -1.26 -7.08 -0.84
C TYR A 37 -0.57 -8.25 -1.50
N MET A 38 0.76 -8.26 -1.49
CA MET A 38 1.59 -9.36 -1.96
C MET A 38 2.66 -9.71 -0.93
N VAL A 39 3.01 -10.98 -0.88
CA VAL A 39 4.05 -11.50 0.02
C VAL A 39 5.18 -12.09 -0.82
N SER A 40 6.43 -11.79 -0.47
CA SER A 40 7.58 -12.40 -1.14
C SER A 40 7.62 -13.92 -0.87
N PRO A 41 8.20 -14.73 -1.78
CA PRO A 41 8.20 -16.18 -1.62
C PRO A 41 8.82 -16.69 -0.32
N ASP A 42 9.80 -15.95 0.20
CA ASP A 42 10.45 -16.27 1.49
C ASP A 42 9.74 -15.69 2.72
N GLY A 43 8.65 -14.93 2.51
CA GLY A 43 7.92 -14.27 3.59
C GLY A 43 8.65 -13.11 4.26
N ALA A 44 9.80 -12.69 3.72
CA ALA A 44 10.62 -11.65 4.34
C ALA A 44 10.09 -10.23 4.11
N LYS A 45 9.33 -10.04 3.04
CA LYS A 45 8.78 -8.74 2.66
C LYS A 45 7.33 -8.86 2.20
N VAL A 46 6.57 -7.81 2.46
CA VAL A 46 5.23 -7.63 1.88
C VAL A 46 5.19 -6.31 1.13
N ALA A 47 4.42 -6.27 0.06
CA ALA A 47 4.23 -5.08 -0.75
C ALA A 47 2.75 -4.75 -0.87
N SER A 48 2.44 -3.47 -0.96
CA SER A 48 1.06 -2.99 -1.10
C SER A 48 1.00 -1.58 -1.66
N PRO A 49 0.00 -1.26 -2.49
CA PRO A 49 -0.40 0.12 -2.69
C PRO A 49 -1.07 0.67 -1.42
N CYS A 50 -1.44 1.94 -1.42
CA CYS A 50 -2.26 2.50 -0.35
C CYS A 50 -3.69 1.97 -0.46
N LEU A 51 -4.09 1.04 0.40
CA LEU A 51 -5.40 0.40 0.33
C LEU A 51 -6.56 1.36 0.64
N LEU A 52 -6.32 2.48 1.32
CA LEU A 52 -7.33 3.53 1.49
C LEU A 52 -7.67 4.21 0.16
N ARG A 53 -6.66 4.41 -0.71
CA ARG A 53 -6.83 5.08 -2.00
C ARG A 53 -7.33 4.16 -3.10
N THR A 54 -7.10 2.86 -2.97
CA THR A 54 -7.43 1.87 -4.01
C THR A 54 -8.90 1.95 -4.44
N GLY A 55 -9.81 2.13 -3.50
CA GLY A 55 -11.24 2.24 -3.79
C GLY A 55 -11.65 3.46 -4.61
N LEU A 56 -10.77 4.47 -4.75
CA LEU A 56 -11.05 5.66 -5.56
C LEU A 56 -11.05 5.36 -7.06
N THR A 57 -10.27 4.37 -7.48
CA THR A 57 -10.18 3.96 -8.89
C THR A 57 -10.69 2.55 -9.15
N GLN A 58 -10.72 1.71 -8.13
CA GLN A 58 -11.16 0.32 -8.22
C GLN A 58 -12.25 0.06 -7.19
N GLY A 59 -13.48 0.41 -7.53
CA GLY A 59 -14.62 0.21 -6.64
C GLY A 59 -14.76 -1.23 -6.18
N GLY A 60 -14.90 -1.44 -4.87
CA GLY A 60 -14.97 -2.75 -4.26
C GLY A 60 -13.64 -3.36 -3.83
N TYR A 61 -12.54 -2.72 -4.18
CA TYR A 61 -11.18 -3.11 -3.74
C TYR A 61 -10.65 -2.15 -2.69
N GLY A 62 -9.61 -2.58 -1.98
CA GLY A 62 -9.03 -1.81 -0.89
C GLY A 62 -9.82 -1.95 0.40
N VAL A 63 -9.72 -0.96 1.27
CA VAL A 63 -10.40 -0.93 2.56
C VAL A 63 -11.42 0.20 2.61
N LEU A 64 -12.52 -0.01 3.32
CA LEU A 64 -13.56 0.99 3.48
C LEU A 64 -13.21 1.92 4.64
N ALA A 65 -13.28 3.22 4.37
CA ALA A 65 -13.13 4.26 5.38
C ALA A 65 -14.07 5.43 5.05
N PRO A 66 -14.42 6.26 6.02
CA PRO A 66 -15.19 7.47 5.74
C PRO A 66 -14.45 8.36 4.71
N PRO A 67 -15.15 9.01 3.78
CA PRO A 67 -14.51 9.80 2.72
C PRO A 67 -13.49 10.84 3.22
N GLU A 68 -13.76 11.45 4.38
CA GLU A 68 -12.85 12.42 5.01
C GLU A 68 -11.54 11.81 5.52
N ARG A 69 -11.48 10.48 5.60
CA ARG A 69 -10.28 9.74 6.03
C ARG A 69 -9.48 9.17 4.87
N VAL A 70 -9.99 9.27 3.65
CA VAL A 70 -9.33 8.75 2.46
C VAL A 70 -8.46 9.86 1.86
N PRO A 71 -7.13 9.69 1.83
CA PRO A 71 -6.25 10.65 1.17
C PRO A 71 -6.52 10.70 -0.33
N THR A 72 -6.35 11.87 -0.92
CA THR A 72 -6.47 12.06 -2.38
C THR A 72 -5.16 12.57 -2.95
N ASN A 73 -4.84 12.13 -4.16
CA ASN A 73 -3.66 12.58 -4.88
C ASN A 73 -4.03 13.67 -5.88
N SER A 74 -3.10 14.58 -6.10
CA SER A 74 -3.17 15.57 -7.18
C SER A 74 -2.00 15.31 -8.12
N GLY A 75 -2.28 15.00 -9.36
CA GLY A 75 -1.25 14.59 -10.33
C GLY A 75 -0.55 13.28 -9.92
N ALA A 76 0.69 13.12 -10.36
CA ALA A 76 1.54 11.99 -9.99
C ALA A 76 2.22 12.29 -8.65
N ALA A 77 1.74 11.69 -7.59
CA ALA A 77 2.21 11.96 -6.22
C ALA A 77 3.64 11.48 -5.99
N GLU A 78 4.40 12.26 -5.21
CA GLU A 78 5.75 11.88 -4.76
C GLU A 78 5.71 11.05 -3.46
N ASP A 79 4.62 11.11 -2.72
CA ASP A 79 4.44 10.49 -1.40
C ASP A 79 3.44 9.33 -1.42
N ASP A 80 3.04 8.87 -2.59
CA ASP A 80 2.19 7.70 -2.77
C ASP A 80 2.71 6.83 -3.91
N GLY A 81 2.49 5.53 -3.83
CA GLY A 81 2.94 4.55 -4.81
C GLY A 81 2.89 3.15 -4.24
N ILE A 82 3.97 2.40 -4.38
CA ILE A 82 4.10 1.05 -3.84
C ILE A 82 4.98 1.07 -2.60
N TYR A 83 4.42 0.55 -1.52
CA TYR A 83 5.08 0.44 -0.22
C TYR A 83 5.60 -0.96 -0.01
N VAL A 84 6.73 -1.08 0.67
CA VAL A 84 7.30 -2.37 1.07
C VAL A 84 7.52 -2.37 2.57
N THR A 85 7.11 -3.45 3.22
CA THR A 85 7.31 -3.66 4.65
C THR A 85 8.21 -4.85 4.87
N ASP A 86 9.23 -4.69 5.70
CA ASP A 86 10.06 -5.78 6.20
C ASP A 86 9.29 -6.53 7.28
N THR A 87 9.09 -7.84 7.11
CA THR A 87 8.26 -8.61 8.03
C THR A 87 8.95 -8.91 9.36
N ALA A 88 10.27 -8.86 9.42
CA ALA A 88 11.02 -9.06 10.65
C ALA A 88 10.97 -7.84 11.57
N SER A 89 11.17 -6.64 11.02
CA SER A 89 11.13 -5.38 11.77
C SER A 89 9.74 -4.77 11.85
N GLY A 90 8.85 -5.06 10.88
CA GLY A 90 7.57 -4.40 10.72
C GLY A 90 7.65 -3.02 10.06
N SER A 91 8.84 -2.57 9.70
CA SER A 91 9.08 -1.22 9.16
C SER A 91 8.67 -1.13 7.70
N CYS A 92 7.91 -0.07 7.36
CA CYS A 92 7.38 0.20 6.03
C CYS A 92 8.07 1.41 5.40
N GLU A 93 8.34 1.32 4.10
CA GLU A 93 8.87 2.44 3.32
C GLU A 93 8.19 2.51 1.95
N LEU A 94 8.18 3.71 1.36
CA LEU A 94 7.76 3.90 -0.01
C LEU A 94 8.89 3.43 -0.93
N LEU A 95 8.65 2.32 -1.65
CA LEU A 95 9.63 1.74 -2.57
C LEU A 95 9.75 2.54 -3.85
N VAL A 96 8.62 2.88 -4.46
CA VAL A 96 8.55 3.66 -5.68
C VAL A 96 7.32 4.57 -5.64
N SER A 97 7.51 5.84 -5.96
CA SER A 97 6.41 6.80 -6.02
C SER A 97 5.71 6.78 -7.38
N LEU A 98 4.48 7.27 -7.40
CA LEU A 98 3.75 7.47 -8.66
C LEU A 98 4.50 8.44 -9.58
N ALA A 99 5.11 9.49 -9.03
CA ALA A 99 5.95 10.42 -9.79
C ALA A 99 7.10 9.71 -10.49
N GLU A 100 7.82 8.84 -9.78
CA GLU A 100 8.90 8.04 -10.36
C GLU A 100 8.41 7.11 -11.47
N ILE A 101 7.24 6.48 -11.29
CA ILE A 101 6.65 5.59 -12.30
C ILE A 101 6.30 6.40 -13.56
N ILE A 102 5.65 7.54 -13.41
CA ILE A 102 5.27 8.40 -14.54
C ILE A 102 6.52 8.90 -15.27
N ASP A 103 7.55 9.30 -14.54
CA ASP A 103 8.82 9.74 -15.14
C ASP A 103 9.52 8.63 -15.93
N ALA A 104 9.39 7.39 -15.49
CA ALA A 104 10.02 6.25 -16.15
C ALA A 104 9.27 5.78 -17.40
N VAL A 105 7.93 5.84 -17.40
CA VAL A 105 7.11 5.19 -18.44
C VAL A 105 6.42 6.17 -19.40
N VAL A 106 6.23 7.44 -19.01
CA VAL A 106 5.57 8.43 -19.87
C VAL A 106 6.60 9.28 -20.59
N PRO A 107 6.57 9.30 -21.93
CA PRO A 107 7.50 10.15 -22.70
C PRO A 107 7.35 11.63 -22.32
N PRO A 108 8.46 12.41 -22.28
CA PRO A 108 8.43 13.81 -21.86
C PRO A 108 7.39 14.68 -22.59
N GLY A 109 7.18 14.45 -23.89
CA GLY A 109 6.21 15.18 -24.68
C GLY A 109 4.75 14.87 -24.37
N GLN A 110 4.47 13.86 -23.55
CA GLN A 110 3.11 13.46 -23.16
C GLN A 110 2.81 13.76 -21.70
N ARG A 111 3.80 14.19 -20.90
CA ARG A 111 3.62 14.43 -19.46
C ARG A 111 2.59 15.49 -19.14
N ASP A 112 2.45 16.50 -19.99
CA ASP A 112 1.46 17.57 -19.79
C ASP A 112 0.01 17.05 -19.77
N LYS A 113 -0.26 15.94 -20.44
CA LYS A 113 -1.59 15.31 -20.44
C LYS A 113 -1.97 14.76 -19.07
N TYR A 114 -0.98 14.48 -18.24
CA TYR A 114 -1.16 13.84 -16.93
C TYR A 114 -0.97 14.82 -15.78
N ARG A 115 -0.67 16.09 -16.06
CA ARG A 115 -0.40 17.10 -15.02
C ARG A 115 -1.59 17.34 -14.11
N ASP A 116 -2.78 17.40 -14.69
CA ASP A 116 -4.02 17.73 -13.99
C ASP A 116 -4.84 16.49 -13.61
N GLY A 117 -4.34 15.28 -13.92
CA GLY A 117 -4.98 14.03 -13.57
C GLY A 117 -4.69 13.62 -12.13
N ASN A 118 -5.53 12.75 -11.61
CA ASN A 118 -5.29 12.11 -10.30
C ASN A 118 -4.89 10.67 -10.53
N PHE A 119 -3.71 10.29 -10.04
CA PHE A 119 -3.16 8.95 -10.23
C PHE A 119 -3.10 8.20 -8.90
N TYR A 120 -3.42 6.91 -8.97
CA TYR A 120 -3.43 6.00 -7.82
C TYR A 120 -2.78 4.67 -8.21
N ALA A 121 -2.10 4.05 -7.28
CA ALA A 121 -1.54 2.72 -7.46
C ALA A 121 -2.58 1.63 -7.18
#